data_fc774553edb5e6907b8f4469171be239
#
_entry.id   fc774553edb5e6907b8f4469171be239
#
_cell.length_a   1.000
_cell.length_b   1.000
_cell.length_c   1.000
_cell.angle_alpha   90.00
_cell.angle_beta   90.00
_cell.angle_gamma   90.00
#
_symmetry.space_group_name_H-M   'P 1'
#
loop_
_entity.id
_entity.type
_entity.pdbx_description
1 polymer ?
#
loop_
_entity_poly.entity_id
_entity_poly.type
_entity_poly.pdbx_seq_one_letter_code
_entity_poly.pdbx_strand_id
1 'polypeptide(L)'
;MNSVNLDKYSDPFFLGETKEELRRIRQDFHVHPEIGLVTPRTSRIIADLLKDYGVDEVHEGVGGDGVVGVIYGKLPGEASVGLRADIDALPLKELSNHDHVSQVEGAMHA
;
A
#
# COMPACT_ATOMS: atom_id res chain seq x y z
N MET A 1 17.62 -26.18 -6.74
CA MET A 1 16.85 -24.97 -6.43
C MET A 1 15.79 -24.81 -7.50
N ASN A 2 14.51 -24.91 -7.13
CA ASN A 2 13.44 -24.72 -8.09
C ASN A 2 13.33 -23.24 -8.45
N SER A 3 13.53 -22.90 -9.73
CA SER A 3 13.26 -21.55 -10.19
C SER A 3 11.76 -21.28 -10.11
N VAL A 4 11.37 -20.19 -9.46
CA VAL A 4 9.98 -19.75 -9.49
C VAL A 4 9.68 -19.23 -10.88
N ASN A 5 8.70 -19.84 -11.53
CA ASN A 5 8.23 -19.33 -12.81
C ASN A 5 7.41 -18.04 -12.54
N LEU A 6 8.01 -16.90 -12.84
CA LEU A 6 7.38 -15.59 -12.65
C LEU A 6 6.48 -15.18 -13.81
N ASP A 7 6.48 -15.93 -14.91
CA ASP A 7 5.69 -15.57 -16.10
C ASP A 7 4.20 -15.49 -15.81
N LYS A 8 3.70 -16.34 -14.91
CA LYS A 8 2.29 -16.31 -14.49
C LYS A 8 1.88 -15.01 -13.80
N TYR A 9 2.83 -14.28 -13.21
CA TYR A 9 2.58 -12.99 -12.55
C TYR A 9 2.67 -11.81 -13.50
N SER A 10 3.22 -12.01 -14.69
CA SER A 10 3.23 -11.03 -15.77
C SER A 10 2.03 -11.15 -16.70
N ASP A 11 1.16 -12.15 -16.48
CA ASP A 11 -0.06 -12.35 -17.27
C ASP A 11 -0.98 -11.12 -17.12
N PRO A 12 -1.31 -10.42 -18.22
CA PRO A 12 -2.21 -9.27 -18.19
C PRO A 12 -3.59 -9.58 -17.60
N PHE A 13 -4.06 -10.80 -17.77
CA PHE A 13 -5.34 -11.23 -17.19
C PHE A 13 -5.28 -11.32 -15.67
N PHE A 14 -4.18 -11.82 -15.12
CA PHE A 14 -3.99 -11.91 -13.67
C PHE A 14 -3.84 -10.52 -13.04
N LEU A 15 -3.15 -9.58 -13.70
CA LEU A 15 -2.86 -8.26 -13.17
C LEU A 15 -3.88 -7.18 -13.58
N GLY A 16 -4.74 -7.43 -14.58
CA GLY A 16 -5.58 -6.41 -15.21
C GLY A 16 -6.44 -5.62 -14.24
N GLU A 17 -7.41 -6.24 -13.59
CA GLU A 17 -8.29 -5.57 -12.62
C GLU A 17 -7.54 -5.14 -11.36
N THR A 18 -6.63 -5.96 -10.86
CA THR A 18 -5.78 -5.66 -9.70
C THR A 18 -4.90 -4.45 -9.97
N LYS A 19 -4.33 -4.35 -11.16
CA LYS A 19 -3.51 -3.20 -11.56
C LYS A 19 -4.30 -1.90 -11.54
N GLU A 20 -5.51 -1.90 -12.05
CA GLU A 20 -6.39 -0.71 -12.05
C GLU A 20 -6.81 -0.34 -10.63
N GLU A 21 -7.11 -1.31 -9.79
CA GLU A 21 -7.44 -1.08 -8.38
C GLU A 21 -6.25 -0.45 -7.63
N LEU A 22 -5.06 -1.01 -7.79
CA LEU A 22 -3.83 -0.47 -7.18
C LEU A 22 -3.52 0.94 -7.67
N ARG A 23 -3.76 1.21 -8.95
CA ARG A 23 -3.59 2.56 -9.51
C ARG A 23 -4.52 3.56 -8.84
N ARG A 24 -5.80 3.21 -8.66
CA ARG A 24 -6.78 4.08 -7.98
C ARG A 24 -6.40 4.34 -6.54
N ILE A 25 -5.98 3.31 -5.81
CA ILE A 25 -5.53 3.44 -4.43
C ILE A 25 -4.32 4.37 -4.35
N ARG A 26 -3.32 4.16 -5.20
CA ARG A 26 -2.13 5.01 -5.26
C ARG A 26 -2.48 6.47 -5.56
N GLN A 27 -3.33 6.71 -6.54
CA GLN A 27 -3.76 8.06 -6.91
C GLN A 27 -4.58 8.72 -5.81
N ASP A 28 -5.42 7.97 -5.10
CA ASP A 28 -6.17 8.49 -3.96
C ASP A 28 -5.23 8.95 -2.83
N PHE A 29 -4.22 8.17 -2.49
CA PHE A 29 -3.22 8.59 -1.50
C PHE A 29 -2.41 9.80 -1.97
N HIS A 30 -2.13 9.88 -3.25
CA HIS A 30 -1.42 11.02 -3.82
C HIS A 30 -2.23 12.32 -3.76
N VAL A 31 -3.53 12.25 -3.98
CA VAL A 31 -4.47 13.39 -3.88
C VAL A 31 -4.62 13.84 -2.43
N HIS A 32 -4.55 12.93 -1.47
CA HIS A 32 -4.75 13.17 -0.04
C HIS A 32 -3.51 12.81 0.80
N PRO A 33 -2.36 13.45 0.57
CA PRO A 33 -1.12 13.10 1.26
C PRO A 33 -1.16 13.52 2.73
N GLU A 34 -0.57 12.67 3.56
CA GLU A 34 -0.36 12.94 4.99
C GLU A 34 1.13 12.84 5.32
N ILE A 35 1.67 13.82 6.02
CA ILE A 35 3.11 13.95 6.30
C ILE A 35 3.45 13.39 7.68
N GLY A 36 4.60 12.73 7.77
CA GLY A 36 5.18 12.29 9.03
C GLY A 36 4.49 11.08 9.64
N LEU A 37 4.48 11.01 10.96
CA LEU A 37 3.99 9.84 11.70
C LEU A 37 2.47 9.89 11.98
N VAL A 38 1.79 10.94 11.56
CA VAL A 38 0.34 11.11 11.74
C VAL A 38 -0.33 10.99 10.39
N THR A 39 -0.82 9.79 10.10
CA THR A 39 -1.42 9.42 8.82
C THR A 39 -2.78 8.73 9.01
N PRO A 40 -3.73 9.33 9.72
CA PRO A 40 -4.96 8.64 10.16
C PRO A 40 -5.83 8.17 8.99
N ARG A 41 -5.96 8.98 7.94
CA ARG A 41 -6.76 8.61 6.77
C ARG A 41 -6.12 7.47 5.98
N THR A 42 -4.83 7.61 5.66
CA THR A 42 -4.07 6.61 4.90
C THR A 42 -4.04 5.27 5.64
N SER A 43 -3.72 5.29 6.92
CA SER A 43 -3.67 4.09 7.77
C SER A 43 -5.01 3.38 7.84
N ARG A 44 -6.10 4.14 7.97
CA ARG A 44 -7.46 3.56 8.03
C ARG A 44 -7.82 2.85 6.73
N ILE A 45 -7.55 3.48 5.59
CA ILE A 45 -7.84 2.89 4.27
C ILE A 45 -7.01 1.62 4.06
N ILE A 46 -5.73 1.64 4.43
CA ILE A 46 -4.86 0.46 4.31
C ILE A 46 -5.39 -0.68 5.19
N ALA A 47 -5.74 -0.41 6.44
CA ALA A 47 -6.28 -1.42 7.34
C ALA A 47 -7.58 -2.04 6.79
N ASP A 48 -8.48 -1.22 6.31
CA ASP A 48 -9.75 -1.68 5.72
C ASP A 48 -9.51 -2.53 4.45
N LEU A 49 -8.61 -2.11 3.57
CA LEU A 49 -8.24 -2.86 2.38
C LEU A 49 -7.62 -4.22 2.71
N LEU A 50 -6.72 -4.28 3.68
CA LEU A 50 -6.11 -5.55 4.11
C LEU A 50 -7.15 -6.51 4.65
N LYS A 51 -8.12 -6.03 5.41
CA LYS A 51 -9.25 -6.84 5.89
C LYS A 51 -10.11 -7.32 4.74
N ASP A 52 -10.43 -6.47 3.80
CA ASP A 52 -11.23 -6.82 2.61
C ASP A 52 -10.53 -7.85 1.72
N TYR A 53 -9.20 -7.79 1.63
CA TYR A 53 -8.41 -8.80 0.91
C TYR A 53 -8.27 -10.13 1.64
N GLY A 54 -8.77 -10.23 2.85
CA GLY A 54 -8.75 -11.47 3.62
C GLY A 54 -7.41 -11.77 4.31
N VAL A 55 -6.65 -10.75 4.63
CA VAL A 55 -5.41 -10.89 5.43
C VAL A 55 -5.76 -11.45 6.80
N ASP A 56 -5.03 -12.45 7.27
CA ASP A 56 -5.36 -13.22 8.48
C ASP A 56 -5.39 -12.37 9.75
N GLU A 57 -4.43 -11.46 9.89
CA GLU A 57 -4.39 -10.51 11.02
C GLU A 57 -4.05 -9.11 10.49
N VAL A 58 -4.73 -8.11 10.99
CA VAL A 58 -4.46 -6.70 10.70
C VAL A 58 -4.27 -5.97 12.02
N HIS A 59 -3.07 -5.45 12.25
CA HIS A 59 -2.71 -4.69 13.44
C HIS A 59 -2.60 -3.21 13.08
N GLU A 60 -3.40 -2.38 13.73
CA GLU A 60 -3.39 -0.94 13.57
C GLU A 60 -2.64 -0.26 14.72
N GLY A 61 -2.19 0.97 14.51
CA GLY A 61 -1.53 1.76 15.56
C GLY A 61 -0.13 1.28 15.92
N VAL A 62 0.55 0.59 15.01
CA VAL A 62 1.91 0.11 15.25
C VAL A 62 2.89 1.28 15.08
N GLY A 63 3.59 1.65 16.16
CA GLY A 63 4.51 2.79 16.15
C GLY A 63 3.83 4.14 15.90
N GLY A 64 2.55 4.26 16.18
CA GLY A 64 1.71 5.43 15.89
C GLY A 64 0.57 5.06 14.92
N ASP A 65 0.71 5.37 13.66
CA ASP A 65 -0.28 5.08 12.62
C ASP A 65 0.13 3.94 11.66
N GLY A 66 1.16 3.18 11.99
CA GLY A 66 1.57 2.04 11.19
C GLY A 66 0.54 0.92 11.17
N VAL A 67 0.47 0.20 10.05
CA VAL A 67 -0.43 -0.96 9.87
C VAL A 67 0.41 -2.17 9.51
N VAL A 68 0.17 -3.29 10.18
CA VAL A 68 0.84 -4.57 9.90
C VAL A 68 -0.19 -5.62 9.57
N GLY A 69 -0.07 -6.23 8.41
CA GLY A 69 -0.83 -7.41 8.01
C GLY A 69 -0.01 -8.67 8.18
N VAL A 70 -0.61 -9.71 8.72
CA VAL A 70 0.00 -11.04 8.85
C VAL A 70 -0.77 -12.03 7.99
N ILE A 71 -0.05 -12.75 7.14
CA ILE A 71 -0.62 -13.81 6.30
C ILE A 71 0.08 -15.11 6.65
N TYR A 72 -0.69 -16.10 7.04
CA TYR A 72 -0.17 -17.43 7.35
C TYR A 72 -0.03 -18.25 6.09
N GLY A 73 1.18 -18.75 5.85
CA GLY A 73 1.44 -19.68 4.75
C GLY A 73 0.70 -21.01 4.94
N LYS A 74 0.44 -21.70 3.83
CA LYS A 74 -0.27 -23.00 3.84
C LYS A 74 0.64 -24.17 4.19
N LEU A 75 1.94 -24.02 4.04
CA LEU A 75 2.91 -25.07 4.31
C LEU A 75 3.49 -24.91 5.73
N PRO A 76 3.81 -26.03 6.40
CA PRO A 76 4.46 -25.96 7.71
C PRO A 76 5.88 -25.35 7.58
N GLY A 77 6.29 -24.57 8.57
CA GLY A 77 7.60 -23.94 8.59
C GLY A 77 7.65 -22.81 9.62
N GLU A 78 8.86 -22.42 9.98
CA GLU A 78 9.11 -21.32 10.93
C GLU A 78 9.62 -20.05 10.25
N ALA A 79 9.92 -20.12 8.94
CA ALA A 79 10.44 -18.98 8.20
C ALA A 79 9.33 -17.96 7.89
N SER A 80 9.65 -16.69 7.95
CA SER A 80 8.77 -15.60 7.56
C SER A 80 9.49 -14.61 6.65
N VAL A 81 8.72 -13.90 5.84
CA VAL A 81 9.19 -12.82 4.97
C VAL A 81 8.45 -11.55 5.36
N GLY A 82 9.20 -10.48 5.56
CA GLY A 82 8.64 -9.16 5.80
C GLY A 82 8.75 -8.28 4.55
N LEU A 83 7.66 -7.60 4.23
CA LEU A 83 7.61 -6.56 3.20
C LEU A 83 7.29 -5.22 3.87
N ARG A 84 7.92 -4.14 3.42
CA ARG A 84 7.71 -2.80 3.96
C ARG A 84 7.36 -1.83 2.84
N ALA A 85 6.43 -0.94 3.12
CA ALA A 85 6.12 0.20 2.27
C ALA A 85 5.86 1.43 3.14
N ASP A 86 6.36 2.58 2.71
CA ASP A 86 6.09 3.85 3.35
C ASP A 86 4.69 4.36 2.99
N ILE A 87 4.03 5.01 3.94
CA ILE A 87 2.68 5.56 3.76
C ILE A 87 2.62 7.08 3.94
N ASP A 88 3.69 7.69 4.41
CA ASP A 88 3.77 9.14 4.61
C ASP A 88 4.19 9.86 3.33
N ALA A 89 3.77 11.11 3.23
CA ALA A 89 4.17 12.04 2.19
C ALA A 89 5.34 12.91 2.64
N LEU A 90 5.89 13.65 1.71
CA LEU A 90 6.97 14.59 1.95
C LEU A 90 6.44 16.05 1.99
N PRO A 91 7.12 16.95 2.72
CA PRO A 91 6.76 18.37 2.76
C PRO A 91 7.25 19.08 1.48
N LEU A 92 6.67 18.71 0.34
CA LEU A 92 7.01 19.20 -0.99
C LEU A 92 5.76 19.79 -1.64
N LYS A 93 5.97 20.81 -2.47
CA LYS A 93 4.93 21.34 -3.35
C LYS A 93 4.92 20.56 -4.66
N GLU A 94 3.76 20.04 -5.05
CA GLU A 94 3.61 19.41 -6.37
C GLU A 94 3.55 20.45 -7.48
N LEU A 95 4.38 20.24 -8.50
CA LEU A 95 4.44 21.07 -9.71
C LEU A 95 3.88 20.35 -10.95
N SER A 96 3.33 19.16 -10.78
CA SER A 96 2.71 18.37 -11.86
C SER A 96 1.37 18.98 -12.28
N ASN A 97 0.89 18.56 -13.44
CA ASN A 97 -0.39 19.01 -14.01
C ASN A 97 -1.33 17.87 -14.39
N HIS A 98 -1.13 16.67 -13.84
CA HIS A 98 -2.05 15.56 -14.05
C HIS A 98 -3.31 15.65 -13.17
N ASP A 99 -4.31 14.81 -13.45
CA ASP A 99 -5.63 14.90 -12.82
C ASP A 99 -5.65 14.57 -11.33
N HIS A 100 -4.66 13.79 -10.85
CA HIS A 100 -4.55 13.35 -9.46
C HIS A 100 -3.48 14.12 -8.66
N VAL A 101 -3.33 15.40 -8.91
CA VAL A 101 -2.41 16.25 -8.13
C VAL A 101 -2.81 16.31 -6.66
N SER A 102 -1.83 16.55 -5.79
CA SER A 102 -2.08 16.73 -4.36
C SER A 102 -3.06 17.89 -4.10
N GLN A 103 -4.06 17.64 -3.27
CA GLN A 103 -4.99 18.66 -2.81
C GLN A 103 -4.57 19.28 -1.47
N VAL A 104 -3.42 18.88 -0.94
CA VAL A 104 -2.85 19.41 0.29
C VAL A 104 -1.64 20.26 -0.07
N GLU A 105 -1.73 21.57 0.15
CA GLU A 105 -0.63 22.48 -0.14
C GLU A 105 0.60 22.13 0.69
N GLY A 106 1.75 22.03 0.02
CA GLY A 106 3.02 21.74 0.67
C GLY A 106 3.22 20.28 1.06
N ALA A 107 2.37 19.37 0.60
CA ALA A 107 2.52 17.94 0.80
C ALA A 107 2.38 17.16 -0.52
N MET A 108 3.24 16.18 -0.73
CA MET A 108 3.23 15.35 -1.93
C MET A 108 3.84 13.99 -1.66
N HIS A 109 3.23 12.92 -2.15
CA HIS A 109 3.89 11.62 -2.32
C HIS A 109 4.81 11.70 -3.54
N ALA A 110 6.09 11.68 -3.29
CA ALA A 110 7.14 11.76 -4.32
C ALA A 110 7.64 10.39 -4.79
#